data_b666869b8a53358bf82e0fe791995e92
#
_entry.id   b666869b8a53358bf82e0fe791995e92
#
_cell.length_a   1.000
_cell.length_b   1.000
_cell.length_c   1.000
_cell.angle_alpha   90.00
_cell.angle_beta   90.00
_cell.angle_gamma   90.00
#
_symmetry.space_group_name_H-M   'P 1'
#
loop_
_entity.id
_entity.type
_entity.pdbx_description
1 polymer ?
#
loop_
_entity_poly.entity_id
_entity_poly.type
_entity_poly.pdbx_seq_one_letter_code
_entity_poly.pdbx_strand_id
1 'polypeptide(L)'
;LFIYIEKRLNQIFFNEMNSDNSIFRKVKSSAIQKMALFLSNNITRSCSVGIAGETASGKSTIALDIINTIQGFAEEYCIKNAITRINTDDYYYDRSDMVKKAGSFAEFAKHYDLDVPEALELELMKKHIKSLLFGNTVLLPEYDMSGTAIRRDNVKPAYPSKIIISEGLFTLTDKVVDAFDFKIYVDVSHDIQKERFYKRAAERDLGDSADEVYENASNKAKTHIHPTAAKADIILSGEADRAAYRKFINLILELVKEIYF
;
A
#
# COMPACT_ATOMS: atom_id res chain seq x y z
N LEU A 1 1.38 -12.96 27.84
CA LEU A 1 2.08 -12.55 26.61
C LEU A 1 1.40 -11.33 25.96
N PHE A 2 0.10 -11.38 25.64
CA PHE A 2 -0.62 -10.26 25.00
C PHE A 2 -0.43 -8.92 25.74
N ILE A 3 -0.68 -8.87 27.06
CA ILE A 3 -0.55 -7.64 27.88
C ILE A 3 0.88 -7.09 27.83
N TYR A 4 1.88 -7.97 27.84
CA TYR A 4 3.28 -7.57 27.73
C TYR A 4 3.56 -6.91 26.38
N ILE A 5 3.15 -7.56 25.29
CA ILE A 5 3.33 -7.07 23.92
C ILE A 5 2.59 -5.74 23.73
N GLU A 6 1.34 -5.65 24.17
CA GLU A 6 0.54 -4.42 24.07
C GLU A 6 1.22 -3.25 24.81
N LYS A 7 1.74 -3.49 26.00
CA LYS A 7 2.47 -2.48 26.78
C LYS A 7 3.74 -2.01 26.06
N ARG A 8 4.53 -2.95 25.49
CA ARG A 8 5.74 -2.63 24.72
C ARG A 8 5.42 -1.86 23.45
N LEU A 9 4.41 -2.27 22.71
CA LEU A 9 3.93 -1.55 21.51
C LEU A 9 3.46 -0.14 21.86
N ASN A 10 2.66 0.02 22.90
CA ASN A 10 2.22 1.35 23.36
C ASN A 10 3.42 2.26 23.65
N GLN A 11 4.49 1.74 24.30
CA GLN A 11 5.69 2.52 24.56
C GLN A 11 6.44 2.88 23.27
N ILE A 12 6.57 1.95 22.32
CA ILE A 12 7.23 2.20 21.03
C ILE A 12 6.46 3.27 20.24
N PHE A 13 5.15 3.12 20.11
CA PHE A 13 4.31 4.08 19.39
C PHE A 13 4.29 5.44 20.08
N PHE A 14 4.19 5.49 21.40
CA PHE A 14 4.21 6.74 22.17
C PHE A 14 5.52 7.50 21.97
N ASN A 15 6.66 6.83 22.06
CA ASN A 15 7.97 7.45 21.86
C ASN A 15 8.12 7.99 20.44
N GLU A 16 7.68 7.23 19.43
CA GLU A 16 7.78 7.65 18.04
C GLU A 16 6.82 8.81 17.73
N MET A 17 5.59 8.77 18.23
CA MET A 17 4.60 9.85 18.02
C MET A 17 5.02 11.19 18.67
N ASN A 18 5.84 11.15 19.70
CA ASN A 18 6.36 12.35 20.37
C ASN A 18 7.78 12.73 19.92
N SER A 19 8.30 12.10 18.88
CA SER A 19 9.58 12.48 18.27
C SER A 19 9.43 13.66 17.32
N ASP A 20 10.47 14.49 17.20
CA ASP A 20 10.48 15.66 16.28
C ASP A 20 10.28 15.27 14.81
N ASN A 21 10.68 14.04 14.45
CA ASN A 21 10.57 13.48 13.12
C ASN A 21 9.56 12.31 13.06
N SER A 22 8.43 12.44 13.76
CA SER A 22 7.44 11.37 13.80
C SER A 22 6.96 10.98 12.40
N ILE A 23 6.97 9.69 12.15
CA ILE A 23 6.37 9.10 10.94
C ILE A 23 4.83 9.06 11.01
N PHE A 24 4.25 9.30 12.19
CA PHE A 24 2.81 9.19 12.42
C PHE A 24 2.11 10.55 12.42
N ARG A 25 1.05 10.67 11.64
CA ARG A 25 0.05 11.73 11.76
C ARG A 25 -1.07 11.32 12.74
N LYS A 26 -1.41 10.03 12.75
CA LYS A 26 -2.45 9.47 13.62
C LYS A 26 -2.30 7.96 13.78
N VAL A 27 -2.54 7.47 15.00
CA VAL A 27 -2.63 6.04 15.32
C VAL A 27 -3.89 5.80 16.15
N LYS A 28 -4.74 4.86 15.73
CA LYS A 28 -5.87 4.41 16.53
C LYS A 28 -5.40 3.41 17.58
N SER A 29 -5.94 3.50 18.80
CA SER A 29 -5.62 2.53 19.87
C SER A 29 -5.91 1.08 19.44
N SER A 30 -6.95 0.88 18.64
CA SER A 30 -7.28 -0.43 18.07
C SER A 30 -6.19 -1.01 17.16
N ALA A 31 -5.37 -0.17 16.52
CA ALA A 31 -4.25 -0.63 15.69
C ALA A 31 -3.18 -1.31 16.54
N ILE A 32 -2.84 -0.73 17.69
CA ILE A 32 -1.87 -1.30 18.64
C ILE A 32 -2.40 -2.63 19.20
N GLN A 33 -3.67 -2.69 19.54
CA GLN A 33 -4.32 -3.93 20.03
C GLN A 33 -4.34 -5.03 18.97
N LYS A 34 -4.67 -4.70 17.72
CA LYS A 34 -4.61 -5.65 16.60
C LYS A 34 -3.20 -6.20 16.41
N MET A 35 -2.17 -5.33 16.48
CA MET A 35 -0.77 -5.72 16.35
C MET A 35 -0.34 -6.61 17.52
N ALA A 36 -0.70 -6.26 18.76
CA ALA A 36 -0.43 -7.08 19.93
C ALA A 36 -1.08 -8.46 19.83
N LEU A 37 -2.32 -8.54 19.34
CA LEU A 37 -3.01 -9.80 19.13
C LEU A 37 -2.34 -10.65 18.04
N PHE A 38 -1.95 -10.03 16.93
CA PHE A 38 -1.23 -10.72 15.85
C PHE A 38 0.10 -11.31 16.36
N LEU A 39 0.90 -10.50 17.04
CA LEU A 39 2.18 -10.95 17.61
C LEU A 39 2.01 -11.99 18.71
N SER A 40 0.99 -11.88 19.58
CA SER A 40 0.78 -12.82 20.69
C SER A 40 0.33 -14.22 20.25
N ASN A 41 -0.21 -14.35 19.05
CA ASN A 41 -0.65 -15.63 18.48
C ASN A 41 0.47 -16.41 17.75
N ASN A 42 1.73 -16.20 18.12
CA ASN A 42 2.92 -16.86 17.53
C ASN A 42 3.05 -16.63 16.02
N ILE A 43 2.48 -15.55 15.50
CA ILE A 43 2.48 -15.25 14.06
C ILE A 43 2.01 -16.48 13.24
N THR A 44 1.18 -17.34 13.84
CA THR A 44 0.69 -18.55 13.17
C THR A 44 -0.36 -18.23 12.12
N ARG A 45 -1.07 -17.12 12.29
CA ARG A 45 -2.04 -16.61 11.35
C ARG A 45 -1.39 -15.58 10.42
N SER A 46 -1.71 -15.65 9.14
CA SER A 46 -1.38 -14.57 8.18
C SER A 46 -2.18 -13.32 8.49
N CYS A 47 -1.62 -12.15 8.20
CA CYS A 47 -2.35 -10.89 8.23
C CYS A 47 -2.21 -10.14 6.91
N SER A 48 -3.18 -9.26 6.64
CA SER A 48 -3.21 -8.42 5.45
C SER A 48 -3.08 -6.95 5.83
N VAL A 49 -2.27 -6.23 5.04
CA VAL A 49 -2.00 -4.80 5.20
C VAL A 49 -2.36 -4.08 3.91
N GLY A 50 -3.27 -3.12 3.98
CA GLY A 50 -3.62 -2.24 2.87
C GLY A 50 -3.02 -0.85 3.08
N ILE A 51 -2.29 -0.34 2.08
CA ILE A 51 -1.69 0.99 2.10
C ILE A 51 -2.30 1.84 0.99
N ALA A 52 -3.02 2.88 1.36
CA ALA A 52 -3.57 3.87 0.43
C ALA A 52 -2.91 5.24 0.60
N GLY A 53 -3.15 6.10 -0.35
CA GLY A 53 -2.71 7.48 -0.38
C GLY A 53 -2.77 7.99 -1.81
N GLU A 54 -2.81 9.30 -1.99
CA GLU A 54 -2.89 9.88 -3.32
C GLU A 54 -1.60 9.70 -4.14
N THR A 55 -1.67 10.05 -5.42
CA THR A 55 -0.48 10.03 -6.29
C THR A 55 0.61 10.91 -5.68
N ALA A 56 1.87 10.48 -5.81
CA ALA A 56 3.04 11.16 -5.24
C ALA A 56 3.07 11.31 -3.70
N SER A 57 2.16 10.66 -2.94
CA SER A 57 2.19 10.65 -1.47
C SER A 57 3.39 9.92 -0.87
N GLY A 58 4.08 9.08 -1.63
CA GLY A 58 5.19 8.24 -1.14
C GLY A 58 4.77 6.83 -0.69
N LYS A 59 3.49 6.44 -0.83
CA LYS A 59 2.96 5.13 -0.41
C LYS A 59 3.77 3.93 -0.90
N SER A 60 4.13 3.92 -2.20
CA SER A 60 4.89 2.79 -2.78
C SER A 60 6.32 2.72 -2.23
N THR A 61 6.95 3.89 -1.98
CA THR A 61 8.28 3.95 -1.36
C THR A 61 8.24 3.42 0.07
N ILE A 62 7.24 3.83 0.86
CA ILE A 62 7.04 3.36 2.24
C ILE A 62 6.74 1.85 2.24
N ALA A 63 5.86 1.38 1.36
CA ALA A 63 5.55 -0.04 1.23
C ALA A 63 6.80 -0.88 0.92
N LEU A 64 7.66 -0.42 0.00
CA LEU A 64 8.91 -1.09 -0.33
C LEU A 64 9.92 -1.08 0.84
N ASP A 65 10.03 0.02 1.59
CA ASP A 65 10.89 0.07 2.78
C ASP A 65 10.40 -0.92 3.86
N ILE A 66 9.08 -1.02 4.07
CA ILE A 66 8.48 -2.02 4.97
C ILE A 66 8.82 -3.44 4.50
N ILE A 67 8.56 -3.74 3.23
CA ILE A 67 8.79 -5.07 2.65
C ILE A 67 10.26 -5.47 2.77
N ASN A 68 11.17 -4.61 2.35
CA ASN A 68 12.61 -4.90 2.34
C ASN A 68 13.15 -5.09 3.76
N THR A 69 12.69 -4.30 4.74
CA THR A 69 13.13 -4.42 6.12
C THR A 69 12.65 -5.73 6.76
N ILE A 70 11.37 -6.10 6.52
CA ILE A 70 10.83 -7.38 7.01
C ILE A 70 11.51 -8.56 6.31
N GLN A 71 11.78 -8.46 5.01
CA GLN A 71 12.43 -9.52 4.26
C GLN A 71 13.86 -9.74 4.71
N GLY A 72 14.65 -8.68 4.97
CA GLY A 72 15.99 -8.79 5.51
C GLY A 72 16.01 -9.48 6.89
N PHE A 73 15.08 -9.12 7.77
CA PHE A 73 14.92 -9.83 9.05
C PHE A 73 14.52 -11.30 8.85
N ALA A 74 13.61 -11.57 7.93
CA ALA A 74 13.17 -12.94 7.65
C ALA A 74 14.32 -13.83 7.13
N GLU A 75 15.19 -13.28 6.30
CA GLU A 75 16.39 -13.96 5.80
C GLU A 75 17.38 -14.25 6.93
N GLU A 76 17.65 -13.27 7.81
CA GLU A 76 18.53 -13.42 8.98
C GLU A 76 18.06 -14.55 9.91
N TYR A 77 16.74 -14.64 10.14
CA TYR A 77 16.13 -15.65 11.05
C TYR A 77 15.57 -16.87 10.34
N CYS A 78 15.90 -17.08 9.06
CA CYS A 78 15.45 -18.22 8.25
C CYS A 78 13.92 -18.41 8.21
N ILE A 79 13.16 -17.32 8.27
CA ILE A 79 11.70 -17.32 8.20
C ILE A 79 11.26 -17.43 6.74
N LYS A 80 10.67 -18.55 6.37
CA LYS A 80 10.14 -18.76 5.00
C LYS A 80 8.81 -18.03 4.81
N ASN A 81 8.57 -17.54 3.60
CA ASN A 81 7.31 -16.91 3.19
C ASN A 81 6.87 -15.79 4.17
N ALA A 82 7.78 -14.88 4.50
CA ALA A 82 7.48 -13.80 5.44
C ALA A 82 6.49 -12.81 4.89
N ILE A 83 6.62 -12.43 3.60
CA ILE A 83 5.82 -11.37 3.01
C ILE A 83 5.49 -11.65 1.54
N THR A 84 4.26 -11.30 1.14
CA THR A 84 3.78 -11.30 -0.25
C THR A 84 3.24 -9.91 -0.59
N ARG A 85 3.72 -9.35 -1.69
CA ARG A 85 3.22 -8.06 -2.22
C ARG A 85 2.19 -8.29 -3.31
N ILE A 86 1.10 -7.52 -3.23
CA ILE A 86 0.09 -7.38 -4.29
C ILE A 86 0.08 -5.90 -4.72
N ASN A 87 0.41 -5.64 -5.99
CA ASN A 87 0.30 -4.31 -6.56
C ASN A 87 -1.13 -4.07 -7.04
N THR A 88 -1.78 -3.02 -6.55
CA THR A 88 -3.16 -2.68 -6.93
C THR A 88 -3.25 -2.31 -8.42
N ASP A 89 -2.19 -1.72 -8.98
CA ASP A 89 -2.18 -1.30 -10.39
C ASP A 89 -2.21 -2.49 -11.37
N ASP A 90 -1.85 -3.70 -10.92
CA ASP A 90 -1.97 -4.91 -11.75
C ASP A 90 -3.45 -5.29 -12.02
N TYR A 91 -4.40 -4.67 -11.30
CA TYR A 91 -5.83 -4.96 -11.42
C TYR A 91 -6.61 -3.99 -12.31
N TYR A 92 -5.96 -3.06 -13.01
CA TYR A 92 -6.63 -2.29 -14.06
C TYR A 92 -7.25 -3.25 -15.10
N TYR A 93 -8.46 -2.94 -15.56
CA TYR A 93 -9.07 -3.71 -16.65
C TYR A 93 -8.26 -3.58 -17.95
N ASP A 94 -8.16 -4.66 -18.71
CA ASP A 94 -7.61 -4.58 -20.08
C ASP A 94 -8.44 -3.62 -20.92
N ARG A 95 -7.78 -2.62 -21.48
CA ARG A 95 -8.36 -1.61 -22.37
C ARG A 95 -7.53 -1.45 -23.64
N SER A 96 -6.70 -2.44 -23.95
CA SER A 96 -5.79 -2.40 -25.10
C SER A 96 -6.52 -2.21 -26.43
N ASP A 97 -7.70 -2.79 -26.58
CA ASP A 97 -8.52 -2.59 -27.80
C ASP A 97 -9.06 -1.17 -27.90
N MET A 98 -9.36 -0.51 -26.77
CA MET A 98 -9.78 0.88 -26.76
C MET A 98 -8.62 1.81 -27.11
N VAL A 99 -7.41 1.53 -26.58
CA VAL A 99 -6.20 2.29 -26.92
C VAL A 99 -5.87 2.14 -28.41
N LYS A 100 -5.95 0.93 -28.98
CA LYS A 100 -5.77 0.70 -30.43
C LYS A 100 -6.77 1.49 -31.27
N LYS A 101 -8.05 1.54 -30.87
CA LYS A 101 -9.10 2.28 -31.58
C LYS A 101 -8.88 3.80 -31.48
N ALA A 102 -8.38 4.30 -30.36
CA ALA A 102 -8.06 5.71 -30.17
C ALA A 102 -6.78 6.13 -30.90
N GLY A 103 -5.94 5.17 -31.31
CA GLY A 103 -4.67 5.42 -31.97
C GLY A 103 -3.49 5.71 -31.04
N SER A 104 -3.74 6.12 -29.79
CA SER A 104 -2.71 6.31 -28.77
C SER A 104 -3.32 6.23 -27.36
N PHE A 105 -2.47 5.99 -26.36
CA PHE A 105 -2.89 6.02 -24.95
C PHE A 105 -3.33 7.43 -24.53
N ALA A 106 -2.66 8.48 -25.00
CA ALA A 106 -3.01 9.85 -24.69
C ALA A 106 -4.42 10.20 -25.19
N GLU A 107 -4.78 9.78 -26.41
CA GLU A 107 -6.12 10.00 -26.96
C GLU A 107 -7.18 9.15 -26.23
N PHE A 108 -6.88 7.91 -25.89
CA PHE A 108 -7.75 7.07 -25.06
C PHE A 108 -8.02 7.69 -23.68
N ALA A 109 -6.99 8.22 -23.02
CA ALA A 109 -7.09 8.79 -21.67
C ALA A 109 -7.96 10.06 -21.60
N LYS A 110 -8.17 10.77 -22.72
CA LYS A 110 -9.12 11.89 -22.78
C LYS A 110 -10.60 11.46 -22.64
N HIS A 111 -10.89 10.20 -22.96
CA HIS A 111 -12.26 9.68 -23.01
C HIS A 111 -12.52 8.57 -21.99
N TYR A 112 -11.48 8.08 -21.31
CA TYR A 112 -11.58 7.01 -20.31
C TYR A 112 -10.88 7.41 -19.02
N ASP A 113 -11.67 7.43 -17.94
CA ASP A 113 -11.15 7.79 -16.62
C ASP A 113 -10.46 6.59 -15.97
N LEU A 114 -9.15 6.70 -15.79
CA LEU A 114 -8.33 5.71 -15.11
C LEU A 114 -8.21 5.99 -13.59
N ASP A 115 -8.49 7.22 -13.15
CA ASP A 115 -8.35 7.67 -11.77
C ASP A 115 -9.63 7.46 -10.95
N VAL A 116 -10.34 6.37 -11.22
CA VAL A 116 -11.55 5.96 -10.49
C VAL A 116 -11.47 4.49 -10.05
N PRO A 117 -12.10 4.11 -8.93
CA PRO A 117 -12.08 2.72 -8.45
C PRO A 117 -12.70 1.72 -9.45
N GLU A 118 -13.58 2.19 -10.34
CA GLU A 118 -14.26 1.40 -11.36
C GLU A 118 -13.34 1.01 -12.52
N ALA A 119 -12.17 1.66 -12.64
CA ALA A 119 -11.16 1.28 -13.63
C ALA A 119 -10.41 -0.02 -13.25
N LEU A 120 -10.53 -0.46 -11.99
CA LEU A 120 -9.85 -1.65 -11.46
C LEU A 120 -10.82 -2.75 -11.05
N GLU A 121 -10.40 -3.99 -11.23
CA GLU A 121 -11.11 -5.20 -10.76
C GLU A 121 -10.80 -5.48 -9.29
N LEU A 122 -11.22 -4.56 -8.39
CA LEU A 122 -10.93 -4.62 -6.96
C LEU A 122 -11.55 -5.85 -6.27
N GLU A 123 -12.66 -6.38 -6.79
CA GLU A 123 -13.26 -7.62 -6.28
C GLU A 123 -12.37 -8.85 -6.57
N LEU A 124 -11.66 -8.89 -7.70
CA LEU A 124 -10.68 -9.93 -7.98
C LEU A 124 -9.49 -9.80 -7.03
N MET A 125 -8.99 -8.58 -6.79
CA MET A 125 -7.93 -8.32 -5.82
C MET A 125 -8.32 -8.80 -4.42
N LYS A 126 -9.54 -8.48 -3.97
CA LYS A 126 -10.10 -8.96 -2.70
C LYS A 126 -10.13 -10.49 -2.60
N LYS A 127 -10.54 -11.18 -3.67
CA LYS A 127 -10.53 -12.65 -3.74
C LYS A 127 -9.11 -13.20 -3.60
N HIS A 128 -8.14 -12.62 -4.29
CA HIS A 128 -6.75 -13.04 -4.20
C HIS A 128 -6.17 -12.85 -2.80
N ILE A 129 -6.40 -11.70 -2.16
CA ILE A 129 -5.97 -11.45 -0.78
C ILE A 129 -6.58 -12.50 0.18
N LYS A 130 -7.89 -12.71 0.12
CA LYS A 130 -8.58 -13.71 0.96
C LYS A 130 -8.05 -15.12 0.72
N SER A 131 -7.81 -15.49 -0.53
CA SER A 131 -7.27 -16.80 -0.89
C SER A 131 -5.87 -17.03 -0.28
N LEU A 132 -4.99 -16.04 -0.37
CA LEU A 132 -3.66 -16.08 0.24
C LEU A 132 -3.74 -16.18 1.78
N LEU A 133 -4.67 -15.44 2.42
CA LEU A 133 -4.91 -15.52 3.86
C LEU A 133 -5.38 -16.92 4.30
N PHE A 134 -6.11 -17.63 3.44
CA PHE A 134 -6.51 -19.02 3.65
C PHE A 134 -5.43 -20.05 3.32
N GLY A 135 -4.24 -19.63 2.93
CA GLY A 135 -3.12 -20.53 2.62
C GLY A 135 -3.08 -21.05 1.19
N ASN A 136 -3.87 -20.50 0.27
CA ASN A 136 -3.87 -20.90 -1.12
C ASN A 136 -2.94 -20.04 -1.97
N THR A 137 -2.19 -20.67 -2.87
CA THR A 137 -1.45 -19.97 -3.94
C THR A 137 -2.45 -19.41 -4.96
N VAL A 138 -2.19 -18.20 -5.46
CA VAL A 138 -2.98 -17.56 -6.51
C VAL A 138 -2.10 -17.14 -7.68
N LEU A 139 -2.70 -16.99 -8.85
CA LEU A 139 -2.04 -16.41 -10.02
C LEU A 139 -2.57 -14.98 -10.20
N LEU A 140 -1.69 -14.00 -9.98
CA LEU A 140 -2.03 -12.59 -10.10
C LEU A 140 -2.03 -12.15 -11.57
N PRO A 141 -2.82 -11.12 -11.92
CA PRO A 141 -2.68 -10.42 -13.19
C PRO A 141 -1.41 -9.58 -13.21
N GLU A 142 -1.05 -9.11 -14.39
CA GLU A 142 0.00 -8.14 -14.63
C GLU A 142 -0.48 -7.10 -15.64
N TYR A 143 -0.47 -5.83 -15.24
CA TYR A 143 -0.89 -4.72 -16.10
C TYR A 143 0.32 -3.96 -16.64
N ASP A 144 0.28 -3.68 -17.94
CA ASP A 144 1.34 -2.92 -18.60
C ASP A 144 1.13 -1.40 -18.45
N MET A 145 1.94 -0.78 -17.61
CA MET A 145 1.94 0.66 -17.36
C MET A 145 2.67 1.49 -18.44
N SER A 146 3.15 0.85 -19.53
CA SER A 146 3.86 1.54 -20.63
C SER A 146 2.94 2.28 -21.61
N GLY A 147 1.63 2.28 -21.34
CA GLY A 147 0.64 2.96 -22.20
C GLY A 147 -0.04 2.05 -23.22
N THR A 148 0.13 0.73 -23.14
CA THR A 148 -0.62 -0.20 -23.97
C THR A 148 -1.98 -0.56 -23.42
N ALA A 149 -2.20 -0.34 -22.13
CA ALA A 149 -3.37 -0.76 -21.35
C ALA A 149 -3.66 -2.28 -21.46
N ILE A 150 -2.64 -3.10 -21.70
CA ILE A 150 -2.74 -4.56 -21.74
C ILE A 150 -2.68 -5.11 -20.33
N ARG A 151 -3.64 -5.97 -19.97
CA ARG A 151 -3.55 -6.83 -18.80
C ARG A 151 -3.43 -8.29 -19.21
N ARG A 152 -2.47 -8.97 -18.62
CA ARG A 152 -2.32 -10.41 -18.75
C ARG A 152 -2.81 -11.07 -17.46
N ASP A 153 -3.80 -11.95 -17.57
CA ASP A 153 -4.35 -12.64 -16.42
C ASP A 153 -3.56 -13.92 -16.09
N ASN A 154 -3.54 -14.28 -14.80
CA ASN A 154 -3.00 -15.55 -14.31
C ASN A 154 -1.52 -15.80 -14.64
N VAL A 155 -0.69 -14.77 -14.66
CA VAL A 155 0.73 -14.90 -15.09
C VAL A 155 1.72 -14.88 -13.93
N LYS A 156 1.40 -14.27 -12.81
CA LYS A 156 2.34 -14.06 -11.71
C LYS A 156 1.95 -14.88 -10.47
N PRO A 157 2.66 -15.97 -10.14
CA PRO A 157 2.33 -16.74 -8.95
C PRO A 157 2.61 -15.94 -7.68
N ALA A 158 1.65 -15.95 -6.76
CA ALA A 158 1.79 -15.41 -5.41
C ALA A 158 1.48 -16.50 -4.40
N TYR A 159 2.36 -16.61 -3.41
CA TYR A 159 2.32 -17.67 -2.41
C TYR A 159 1.81 -17.12 -1.07
N PRO A 160 1.12 -17.95 -0.26
CA PRO A 160 0.75 -17.59 1.09
C PRO A 160 1.96 -17.20 1.92
N SER A 161 1.82 -16.15 2.72
CA SER A 161 2.88 -15.63 3.57
C SER A 161 2.35 -15.15 4.91
N LYS A 162 3.24 -14.81 5.84
CA LYS A 162 2.87 -14.25 7.14
C LYS A 162 2.20 -12.88 7.02
N ILE A 163 2.67 -12.07 6.09
CA ILE A 163 2.15 -10.73 5.82
C ILE A 163 1.83 -10.62 4.33
N ILE A 164 0.60 -10.25 4.01
CA ILE A 164 0.17 -9.93 2.64
C ILE A 164 -0.02 -8.42 2.59
N ILE A 165 0.81 -7.73 1.81
CA ILE A 165 0.76 -6.27 1.69
C ILE A 165 0.25 -5.87 0.30
N SER A 166 -0.72 -4.96 0.27
CA SER A 166 -1.19 -4.33 -0.95
C SER A 166 -1.08 -2.82 -0.85
N GLU A 167 -0.68 -2.17 -1.93
CA GLU A 167 -0.59 -0.71 -1.99
C GLU A 167 -1.12 -0.18 -3.30
N GLY A 168 -1.77 1.00 -3.24
CA GLY A 168 -2.31 1.70 -4.39
C GLY A 168 -3.33 2.76 -4.02
N LEU A 169 -3.81 3.51 -5.02
CA LEU A 169 -4.74 4.62 -4.83
C LEU A 169 -6.04 4.18 -4.15
N PHE A 170 -6.58 3.05 -4.57
CA PHE A 170 -7.94 2.60 -4.21
C PHE A 170 -7.96 1.44 -3.23
N THR A 171 -6.82 1.14 -2.58
CA THR A 171 -6.67 0.01 -1.65
C THR A 171 -7.64 0.09 -0.45
N LEU A 172 -8.03 1.27 0.03
CA LEU A 172 -8.97 1.42 1.14
C LEU A 172 -10.40 1.82 0.71
N THR A 173 -10.78 1.60 -0.53
CA THR A 173 -12.17 1.80 -0.98
C THR A 173 -13.10 0.72 -0.42
N ASP A 174 -14.42 0.99 -0.41
CA ASP A 174 -15.42 0.06 0.16
C ASP A 174 -15.42 -1.32 -0.49
N LYS A 175 -15.03 -1.41 -1.77
CA LYS A 175 -14.96 -2.67 -2.52
C LYS A 175 -13.95 -3.68 -1.95
N VAL A 176 -12.88 -3.21 -1.31
CA VAL A 176 -11.76 -4.07 -0.91
C VAL A 176 -11.28 -3.89 0.53
N VAL A 177 -11.68 -2.83 1.21
CA VAL A 177 -11.18 -2.45 2.55
C VAL A 177 -11.37 -3.53 3.62
N ASP A 178 -12.41 -4.35 3.51
CA ASP A 178 -12.70 -5.48 4.42
C ASP A 178 -11.78 -6.69 4.23
N ALA A 179 -10.95 -6.69 3.20
CA ALA A 179 -9.91 -7.70 3.03
C ALA A 179 -8.66 -7.43 3.86
N PHE A 180 -8.55 -6.24 4.50
CA PHE A 180 -7.36 -5.85 5.24
C PHE A 180 -7.59 -5.86 6.76
N ASP A 181 -6.70 -6.57 7.48
CA ASP A 181 -6.61 -6.54 8.93
C ASP A 181 -6.07 -5.19 9.41
N PHE A 182 -5.01 -4.67 8.74
CA PHE A 182 -4.40 -3.37 8.99
C PHE A 182 -4.58 -2.43 7.80
N LYS A 183 -4.97 -1.20 8.10
CA LYS A 183 -5.27 -0.18 7.11
C LYS A 183 -4.41 1.04 7.37
N ILE A 184 -3.56 1.37 6.40
CA ILE A 184 -2.61 2.48 6.47
C ILE A 184 -2.96 3.48 5.39
N TYR A 185 -3.02 4.75 5.76
CA TYR A 185 -3.12 5.86 4.81
C TYR A 185 -1.84 6.69 4.87
N VAL A 186 -1.29 7.02 3.70
CA VAL A 186 -0.12 7.90 3.60
C VAL A 186 -0.59 9.29 3.23
N ASP A 187 -0.45 10.20 4.19
CA ASP A 187 -0.82 11.61 4.07
C ASP A 187 0.39 12.47 3.74
N VAL A 188 0.21 13.46 2.89
CA VAL A 188 1.24 14.39 2.45
C VAL A 188 0.64 15.76 2.25
N SER A 189 1.39 16.83 2.55
CA SER A 189 0.93 18.19 2.25
C SER A 189 0.81 18.40 0.73
N HIS A 190 -0.16 19.21 0.36
CA HIS A 190 -0.46 19.53 -1.04
C HIS A 190 0.79 20.03 -1.80
N ASP A 191 1.59 20.91 -1.18
CA ASP A 191 2.75 21.52 -1.81
C ASP A 191 3.83 20.49 -2.15
N ILE A 192 4.15 19.60 -1.20
CA ILE A 192 5.13 18.53 -1.41
C ILE A 192 4.59 17.47 -2.40
N GLN A 193 3.31 17.15 -2.32
CA GLN A 193 2.65 16.25 -3.26
C GLN A 193 2.74 16.79 -4.70
N LYS A 194 2.44 18.08 -4.87
CA LYS A 194 2.50 18.78 -6.15
C LYS A 194 3.93 18.81 -6.71
N GLU A 195 4.91 19.18 -5.90
CA GLU A 195 6.34 19.18 -6.28
C GLU A 195 6.77 17.79 -6.79
N ARG A 196 6.46 16.74 -6.03
CA ARG A 196 6.80 15.35 -6.38
C ARG A 196 6.07 14.87 -7.63
N PHE A 197 4.82 15.30 -7.82
CA PHE A 197 4.07 14.99 -9.03
C PHE A 197 4.75 15.56 -10.27
N TYR A 198 5.08 16.87 -10.26
CA TYR A 198 5.71 17.51 -11.43
C TYR A 198 7.11 16.97 -11.71
N LYS A 199 7.88 16.64 -10.68
CA LYS A 199 9.15 15.97 -10.87
C LYS A 199 8.97 14.64 -11.64
N ARG A 200 8.01 13.83 -11.24
CA ARG A 200 7.70 12.56 -11.90
C ARG A 200 7.07 12.76 -13.28
N ALA A 201 6.27 13.80 -13.48
CA ALA A 201 5.71 14.16 -14.77
C ALA A 201 6.81 14.49 -15.79
N ALA A 202 7.85 15.24 -15.36
CA ALA A 202 9.02 15.51 -16.17
C ALA A 202 9.82 14.23 -16.51
N GLU A 203 9.99 13.31 -15.54
CA GLU A 203 10.66 12.01 -15.76
C GLU A 203 9.88 11.12 -16.76
N ARG A 204 8.56 11.32 -16.89
CA ARG A 204 7.66 10.58 -17.78
C ARG A 204 7.37 11.31 -19.10
N ASP A 205 8.00 12.43 -19.31
CA ASP A 205 7.88 13.26 -20.53
C ASP A 205 6.42 13.72 -20.83
N LEU A 206 5.67 14.06 -19.78
CA LEU A 206 4.26 14.51 -19.90
C LEU A 206 4.13 15.90 -20.55
N GLY A 207 5.18 16.71 -20.55
CA GLY A 207 5.20 18.03 -21.18
C GLY A 207 4.01 18.92 -20.77
N ASP A 208 3.38 19.54 -21.74
CA ASP A 208 2.26 20.49 -21.55
C ASP A 208 0.99 19.85 -20.98
N SER A 209 0.89 18.52 -21.00
CA SER A 209 -0.28 17.82 -20.42
C SER A 209 -0.19 17.63 -18.90
N ALA A 210 0.95 17.96 -18.28
CA ALA A 210 1.18 17.71 -16.85
C ALA A 210 0.16 18.42 -15.95
N ASP A 211 -0.23 19.65 -16.28
CA ASP A 211 -1.20 20.44 -15.51
C ASP A 211 -2.58 19.81 -15.53
N GLU A 212 -3.07 19.42 -16.71
CA GLU A 212 -4.38 18.78 -16.87
C GLU A 212 -4.42 17.45 -16.13
N VAL A 213 -3.37 16.62 -16.26
CA VAL A 213 -3.24 15.33 -15.56
C VAL A 213 -3.21 15.56 -14.04
N TYR A 214 -2.50 16.58 -13.56
CA TYR A 214 -2.46 16.92 -12.13
C TYR A 214 -3.82 17.32 -11.59
N GLU A 215 -4.51 18.24 -12.25
CA GLU A 215 -5.83 18.71 -11.83
C GLU A 215 -6.85 17.58 -11.80
N ASN A 216 -6.86 16.73 -12.83
CA ASN A 216 -7.74 15.55 -12.86
C ASN A 216 -7.44 14.62 -11.69
N ALA A 217 -6.19 14.21 -11.51
CA ALA A 217 -5.78 13.33 -10.41
C ALA A 217 -6.11 13.91 -9.04
N SER A 218 -5.88 15.23 -8.83
CA SER A 218 -6.20 15.92 -7.57
C SER A 218 -7.71 15.96 -7.29
N ASN A 219 -8.53 16.24 -8.30
CA ASN A 219 -9.99 16.25 -8.14
C ASN A 219 -10.54 14.85 -7.86
N LYS A 220 -10.00 13.81 -8.51
CA LYS A 220 -10.37 12.41 -8.24
C LYS A 220 -9.91 11.97 -6.85
N ALA A 221 -8.74 12.41 -6.41
CA ALA A 221 -8.25 12.13 -5.06
C ALA A 221 -9.21 12.65 -3.99
N LYS A 222 -9.73 13.88 -4.13
CA LYS A 222 -10.72 14.45 -3.21
C LYS A 222 -11.99 13.61 -3.09
N THR A 223 -12.42 13.00 -4.19
CA THR A 223 -13.66 12.21 -4.25
C THR A 223 -13.46 10.77 -3.80
N HIS A 224 -12.38 10.11 -4.23
CA HIS A 224 -12.22 8.67 -4.11
C HIS A 224 -11.13 8.23 -3.13
N ILE A 225 -10.13 9.08 -2.83
CA ILE A 225 -8.95 8.70 -2.06
C ILE A 225 -8.96 9.33 -0.67
N HIS A 226 -9.08 10.66 -0.56
CA HIS A 226 -9.05 11.35 0.73
C HIS A 226 -10.10 10.85 1.72
N PRO A 227 -11.35 10.54 1.34
CA PRO A 227 -12.32 10.00 2.29
C PRO A 227 -11.91 8.65 2.88
N THR A 228 -11.05 7.88 2.21
CA THR A 228 -10.58 6.58 2.70
C THR A 228 -9.64 6.70 3.90
N ALA A 229 -9.03 7.87 4.14
CA ALA A 229 -8.22 8.13 5.33
C ALA A 229 -8.99 7.89 6.64
N ALA A 230 -10.31 8.12 6.66
CA ALA A 230 -11.16 7.85 7.82
C ALA A 230 -11.22 6.35 8.20
N LYS A 231 -11.02 5.46 7.22
CA LYS A 231 -11.01 4.00 7.41
C LYS A 231 -9.66 3.49 7.93
N ALA A 232 -8.59 4.28 7.79
CA ALA A 232 -7.25 3.86 8.19
C ALA A 232 -7.16 3.65 9.72
N ASP A 233 -6.42 2.64 10.11
CA ASP A 233 -5.99 2.39 11.49
C ASP A 233 -4.81 3.29 11.87
N ILE A 234 -3.94 3.55 10.88
CA ILE A 234 -2.73 4.38 11.01
C ILE A 234 -2.66 5.36 9.84
N ILE A 235 -2.38 6.63 10.13
CA ILE A 235 -2.04 7.63 9.11
C ILE A 235 -0.56 7.94 9.24
N LEU A 236 0.21 7.67 8.19
CA LEU A 236 1.63 7.93 8.09
C LEU A 236 1.89 9.27 7.38
N SER A 237 2.98 9.93 7.73
CA SER A 237 3.45 11.13 7.05
C SER A 237 4.28 10.75 5.82
N GLY A 238 3.79 11.00 4.62
CA GLY A 238 4.56 10.79 3.39
C GLY A 238 5.81 11.70 3.25
N GLU A 239 6.01 12.62 4.20
CA GLU A 239 7.11 13.58 4.22
C GLU A 239 8.26 13.15 5.13
N ALA A 240 8.02 12.18 6.01
CA ALA A 240 9.03 11.71 6.95
C ALA A 240 10.21 11.05 6.22
N ASP A 241 11.38 11.10 6.83
CA ASP A 241 12.59 10.48 6.32
C ASP A 241 12.41 8.95 6.22
N ARG A 242 12.87 8.37 5.15
CA ARG A 242 12.90 6.92 4.92
C ARG A 242 13.65 6.17 6.03
N ALA A 243 14.70 6.75 6.60
CA ALA A 243 15.43 6.17 7.73
C ALA A 243 14.55 6.06 8.98
N ALA A 244 13.65 7.01 9.22
CA ALA A 244 12.73 6.97 10.35
C ALA A 244 11.73 5.79 10.24
N TYR A 245 11.21 5.51 9.04
CA TYR A 245 10.36 4.34 8.80
C TYR A 245 11.11 3.03 9.10
N ARG A 246 12.32 2.86 8.55
CA ARG A 246 13.13 1.65 8.78
C ARG A 246 13.47 1.48 10.26
N LYS A 247 13.82 2.58 10.95
CA LYS A 247 14.07 2.56 12.40
C LYS A 247 12.85 2.07 13.18
N PHE A 248 11.67 2.60 12.86
CA PHE A 248 10.43 2.18 13.54
C PHE A 248 10.14 0.68 13.29
N ILE A 249 10.25 0.22 12.04
CA ILE A 249 10.02 -1.19 11.72
C ILE A 249 11.00 -2.08 12.45
N ASN A 250 12.29 -1.71 12.53
CA ASN A 250 13.28 -2.44 13.27
C ASN A 250 12.95 -2.53 14.78
N LEU A 251 12.38 -1.47 15.40
CA LEU A 251 11.91 -1.55 16.78
C LEU A 251 10.80 -2.59 16.98
N ILE A 252 9.89 -2.74 16.01
CA ILE A 252 8.88 -3.80 16.03
C ILE A 252 9.53 -5.17 15.84
N LEU A 253 10.48 -5.30 14.94
CA LEU A 253 11.19 -6.56 14.69
C LEU A 253 12.06 -6.99 15.88
N GLU A 254 12.70 -6.06 16.59
CA GLU A 254 13.39 -6.36 17.85
C GLU A 254 12.42 -6.90 18.92
N LEU A 255 11.21 -6.35 19.01
CA LEU A 255 10.17 -6.91 19.88
C LEU A 255 9.77 -8.33 19.43
N VAL A 256 9.66 -8.60 18.14
CA VAL A 256 9.41 -9.93 17.59
C VAL A 256 10.55 -10.89 18.00
N LYS A 257 11.80 -10.44 17.90
CA LYS A 257 12.97 -11.19 18.30
C LYS A 257 12.94 -11.54 19.80
N GLU A 258 12.66 -10.56 20.67
CA GLU A 258 12.52 -10.78 22.12
C GLU A 258 11.47 -11.84 22.49
N ILE A 259 10.41 -11.98 21.65
CA ILE A 259 9.27 -12.86 21.93
C ILE A 259 9.53 -14.30 21.43
N TYR A 260 10.24 -14.45 20.29
CA TYR A 260 10.25 -15.72 19.55
C TYR A 260 11.63 -16.35 19.36
N PHE A 261 12.70 -15.61 19.63
CA PHE A 261 14.08 -16.05 19.47
C PHE A 261 14.91 -15.80 20.73
#